data_9f416121a046986c425ec00e316442c5
#
_entry.id   9f416121a046986c425ec00e316442c5
#
_cell.length_a   1.000
_cell.length_b   1.000
_cell.length_c   1.000
_cell.angle_alpha   90.00
_cell.angle_beta   90.00
_cell.angle_gamma   90.00
#
_symmetry.space_group_name_H-M   'P 1'
#
loop_
_entity.id
_entity.type
_entity.pdbx_description
1 polymer ?
#
loop_
_entity_poly.entity_id
_entity_poly.type
_entity_poly.pdbx_seq_one_letter_code
_entity_poly.pdbx_strand_id
1 'polypeptide(L)'
;LNMPFSDSVRGRLAFGSNTRKGMVENVATGNLMDDRNDVSVRLSLDWDINDTTELKFTYSGQKEDDNRPQEETAYCQPDPFFGCSPYSLGQMNRAPDSRGTAFGLFGFIGLLYPGTVTNDFGAAAFSDDFSKLYRDREPTHLQKTEFSNLEYVKELSDELTLVAKYS
;
A
#
# COMPACT_ATOMS: atom_id res chain seq x y z
N LEU A 1 -19.78 17.13 2.76
CA LEU A 1 -21.08 17.75 2.67
C LEU A 1 -22.07 16.98 3.53
N ASN A 2 -22.73 17.65 4.46
CA ASN A 2 -23.83 17.09 5.25
C ASN A 2 -25.13 17.63 4.68
N MET A 3 -26.13 16.76 4.52
CA MET A 3 -27.39 17.07 3.85
C MET A 3 -28.56 16.57 4.73
N PRO A 4 -29.20 17.44 5.51
CA PRO A 4 -30.46 17.12 6.13
C PRO A 4 -31.57 17.20 5.06
N PHE A 5 -32.09 16.04 4.66
CA PHE A 5 -33.17 15.98 3.68
C PHE A 5 -34.56 16.25 4.32
N SER A 6 -34.71 15.81 5.57
CA SER A 6 -35.85 16.06 6.42
C SER A 6 -35.46 15.93 7.89
N ASP A 7 -36.38 16.09 8.81
CA ASP A 7 -36.15 15.88 10.25
C ASP A 7 -35.76 14.41 10.55
N SER A 8 -36.22 13.47 9.71
CA SER A 8 -35.97 12.03 9.89
C SER A 8 -34.95 11.44 8.93
N VAL A 9 -34.46 12.18 7.91
CA VAL A 9 -33.52 11.66 6.91
C VAL A 9 -32.32 12.59 6.80
N ARG A 10 -31.14 12.03 7.08
CA ARG A 10 -29.86 12.74 7.04
C ARG A 10 -28.88 12.01 6.11
N GLY A 11 -28.19 12.75 5.30
CA GLY A 11 -27.16 12.23 4.41
C GLY A 11 -25.83 12.93 4.61
N ARG A 12 -24.75 12.19 4.29
CA ARG A 12 -23.40 12.73 4.25
C ARG A 12 -22.66 12.19 3.05
N LEU A 13 -22.06 13.09 2.27
CA LEU A 13 -21.15 12.77 1.20
C LEU A 13 -19.75 13.30 1.56
N ALA A 14 -18.76 12.43 1.51
CA ALA A 14 -17.35 12.80 1.63
C ALA A 14 -16.61 12.34 0.37
N PHE A 15 -15.73 13.19 -0.09
CA PHE A 15 -14.84 12.93 -1.22
C PHE A 15 -13.41 13.23 -0.78
N GLY A 16 -12.47 12.39 -1.17
CA GLY A 16 -11.05 12.55 -0.95
C GLY A 16 -10.27 12.28 -2.23
N SER A 17 -9.22 13.04 -2.45
CA SER A 17 -8.25 12.78 -3.50
C SER A 17 -6.86 13.10 -2.96
N ASN A 18 -5.91 12.21 -3.23
CA ASN A 18 -4.53 12.42 -2.86
C ASN A 18 -3.67 12.16 -4.10
N THR A 19 -2.96 13.18 -4.53
CA THR A 19 -2.05 13.09 -5.68
C THR A 19 -0.69 13.64 -5.27
N ARG A 20 0.32 12.82 -5.41
CA ARG A 20 1.72 13.15 -5.12
C ARG A 20 2.60 12.63 -6.25
N LYS A 21 3.54 13.45 -6.70
CA LYS A 21 4.57 13.00 -7.64
C LYS A 21 5.50 11.99 -6.98
N GLY A 22 6.08 11.13 -7.78
CA GLY A 22 7.11 10.19 -7.36
C GLY A 22 8.33 10.92 -6.76
N MET A 23 8.98 10.27 -5.79
CA MET A 23 10.14 10.81 -5.07
C MET A 23 11.40 9.98 -5.29
N VAL A 24 11.28 8.79 -5.84
CA VAL A 24 12.38 7.86 -6.06
C VAL A 24 12.63 7.75 -7.55
N GLU A 25 13.84 8.05 -7.99
CA GLU A 25 14.24 7.93 -9.39
C GLU A 25 14.57 6.47 -9.74
N ASN A 26 13.93 5.94 -10.76
CA ASN A 26 14.35 4.70 -11.38
C ASN A 26 15.49 4.99 -12.37
N VAL A 27 16.72 4.67 -12.01
CA VAL A 27 17.90 4.97 -12.85
C VAL A 27 17.92 4.21 -14.17
N ALA A 28 17.15 3.12 -14.31
CA ALA A 28 17.06 2.37 -15.56
C ALA A 28 16.15 3.06 -16.59
N THR A 29 15.09 3.73 -16.15
CA THR A 29 14.09 4.35 -17.02
C THR A 29 14.12 5.88 -16.98
N GLY A 30 14.71 6.48 -15.94
CA GLY A 30 14.68 7.91 -15.65
C GLY A 30 13.35 8.42 -15.11
N ASN A 31 12.39 7.53 -14.84
CA ASN A 31 11.08 7.92 -14.32
C ASN A 31 11.10 8.02 -12.79
N LEU A 32 10.23 8.89 -12.25
CA LEU A 32 10.01 8.98 -10.83
C LEU A 32 8.96 7.98 -10.38
N MET A 33 9.28 7.24 -9.35
CA MET A 33 8.46 6.22 -8.73
C MET A 33 8.07 6.63 -7.30
N ASP A 34 7.24 5.83 -6.64
CA ASP A 34 6.67 6.11 -5.33
C ASP A 34 5.75 7.35 -5.36
N ASP A 35 4.99 7.48 -6.43
CA ASP A 35 3.89 8.42 -6.53
C ASP A 35 2.67 7.95 -5.72
N ARG A 36 1.68 8.80 -5.61
CA ARG A 36 0.36 8.48 -5.05
C ARG A 36 -0.69 9.11 -5.94
N ASN A 37 -1.69 8.30 -6.26
CA ASN A 37 -2.85 8.76 -7.02
C ASN A 37 -4.06 7.95 -6.56
N ASP A 38 -4.76 8.48 -5.55
CA ASP A 38 -5.93 7.84 -5.00
C ASP A 38 -7.12 8.78 -4.94
N VAL A 39 -8.28 8.18 -5.14
CA VAL A 39 -9.57 8.85 -5.03
C VAL A 39 -10.46 8.00 -4.14
N SER A 40 -11.16 8.63 -3.21
CA SER A 40 -12.11 7.99 -2.33
C SER A 40 -13.43 8.73 -2.26
N VAL A 41 -14.50 7.97 -2.09
CA VAL A 41 -15.85 8.48 -1.87
C VAL A 41 -16.49 7.73 -0.71
N ARG A 42 -17.22 8.45 0.14
CA ARG A 42 -18.06 7.86 1.17
C ARG A 42 -19.41 8.52 1.19
N LEU A 43 -20.43 7.70 1.11
CA LEU A 43 -21.84 8.08 1.26
C LEU A 43 -22.36 7.44 2.55
N SER A 44 -23.03 8.23 3.37
CA SER A 44 -23.79 7.74 4.53
C SER A 44 -25.20 8.30 4.48
N LEU A 45 -26.15 7.47 4.85
CA LEU A 45 -27.58 7.82 4.95
C LEU A 45 -28.11 7.26 6.27
N ASP A 46 -28.68 8.12 7.08
CA ASP A 46 -29.36 7.77 8.31
C ASP A 46 -30.83 8.13 8.17
N TRP A 47 -31.70 7.18 8.45
CA TRP A 47 -33.15 7.32 8.37
C TRP A 47 -33.81 6.85 9.64
N ASP A 48 -34.39 7.80 10.37
CA ASP A 48 -35.25 7.55 11.51
C ASP A 48 -36.67 7.23 10.97
N ILE A 49 -36.98 5.92 10.82
CA ILE A 49 -38.26 5.45 10.26
C ILE A 49 -39.41 5.85 11.19
N ASN A 50 -39.18 5.75 12.49
CA ASN A 50 -40.01 6.22 13.58
C ASN A 50 -39.17 6.34 14.86
N ASP A 51 -39.80 6.74 15.98
CA ASP A 51 -39.12 7.03 17.26
C ASP A 51 -38.29 5.84 17.83
N THR A 52 -38.57 4.63 17.38
CA THR A 52 -37.92 3.40 17.88
C THR A 52 -37.15 2.61 16.80
N THR A 53 -37.13 3.12 15.57
CA THR A 53 -36.55 2.36 14.44
C THR A 53 -35.70 3.26 13.57
N GLU A 54 -34.42 2.86 13.43
CA GLU A 54 -33.43 3.52 12.56
C GLU A 54 -32.92 2.57 11.47
N LEU A 55 -32.62 3.13 10.31
CA LEU A 55 -31.90 2.46 9.23
C LEU A 55 -30.70 3.31 8.85
N LYS A 56 -29.52 2.70 8.87
CA LYS A 56 -28.25 3.34 8.49
C LYS A 56 -27.63 2.62 7.32
N PHE A 57 -27.28 3.38 6.30
CA PHE A 57 -26.57 2.88 5.13
C PHE A 57 -25.25 3.62 4.98
N THR A 58 -24.18 2.88 4.71
CA THR A 58 -22.88 3.45 4.37
C THR A 58 -22.32 2.73 3.16
N TYR A 59 -21.84 3.52 2.20
CA TYR A 59 -21.01 3.06 1.09
C TYR A 59 -19.66 3.77 1.13
N SER A 60 -18.59 3.03 0.91
CA SER A 60 -17.24 3.58 0.74
C SER A 60 -16.60 2.93 -0.48
N GLY A 61 -16.06 3.74 -1.36
CA GLY A 61 -15.29 3.32 -2.53
C GLY A 61 -13.93 4.01 -2.55
N GLN A 62 -12.89 3.28 -2.92
CA GLN A 62 -11.54 3.80 -3.12
C GLN A 62 -10.93 3.18 -4.36
N LYS A 63 -10.26 4.01 -5.14
CA LYS A 63 -9.44 3.58 -6.27
C LYS A 63 -8.05 4.17 -6.09
N GLU A 64 -7.05 3.30 -6.20
CA GLU A 64 -5.63 3.65 -6.23
C GLU A 64 -5.05 3.21 -7.57
N ASP A 65 -4.21 4.07 -8.16
CA ASP A 65 -3.55 3.84 -9.44
C ASP A 65 -2.20 4.56 -9.40
N ASP A 66 -1.20 3.89 -8.88
CA ASP A 66 0.10 4.50 -8.62
C ASP A 66 1.29 3.55 -8.93
N ASN A 67 2.50 4.10 -8.94
CA ASN A 67 3.74 3.41 -9.21
C ASN A 67 4.58 3.20 -7.92
N ARG A 68 3.93 2.94 -6.78
CA ARG A 68 4.67 2.70 -5.55
C ARG A 68 5.41 1.36 -5.62
N PRO A 69 6.70 1.32 -5.31
CA PRO A 69 7.40 0.06 -5.16
C PRO A 69 6.86 -0.67 -3.93
N GLN A 70 6.57 -1.96 -4.09
CA GLN A 70 6.12 -2.79 -2.97
C GLN A 70 7.27 -3.20 -2.05
N GLU A 71 8.49 -3.18 -2.58
CA GLU A 71 9.69 -3.59 -1.87
C GLU A 71 10.84 -2.67 -2.23
N GLU A 72 11.53 -2.19 -1.23
CA GLU A 72 12.78 -1.45 -1.36
C GLU A 72 13.90 -2.20 -0.63
N THR A 73 15.14 -1.95 -1.04
CA THR A 73 16.30 -2.51 -0.36
C THR A 73 16.40 -1.90 1.03
N ALA A 74 16.18 -2.71 2.06
CA ALA A 74 16.32 -2.32 3.46
C ALA A 74 17.80 -2.23 3.87
N TYR A 75 18.02 -1.76 5.10
CA TYR A 75 19.33 -1.83 5.73
C TYR A 75 19.79 -3.28 5.83
N CYS A 76 21.08 -3.50 5.58
CA CYS A 76 21.63 -4.81 5.44
C CYS A 76 23.03 -4.88 6.03
N GLN A 77 23.32 -5.96 6.74
CA GLN A 77 24.71 -6.33 7.05
C GLN A 77 25.23 -7.22 5.91
N PRO A 78 26.33 -6.86 5.28
CA PRO A 78 26.93 -7.69 4.24
C PRO A 78 27.25 -9.08 4.75
N ASP A 79 26.79 -10.08 4.02
CA ASP A 79 27.18 -11.47 4.22
C ASP A 79 27.85 -11.96 2.94
N PRO A 80 29.03 -12.57 3.00
CA PRO A 80 29.79 -12.95 1.82
C PRO A 80 29.11 -14.03 0.96
N PHE A 81 28.13 -14.76 1.54
CA PHE A 81 27.47 -15.87 0.85
C PHE A 81 26.02 -15.60 0.50
N PHE A 82 25.30 -14.88 1.37
CA PHE A 82 23.86 -14.72 1.28
C PHE A 82 23.42 -13.26 1.04
N GLY A 83 24.35 -12.36 0.86
CA GLY A 83 24.08 -10.95 0.62
C GLY A 83 23.80 -10.19 1.92
N CYS A 84 22.54 -10.07 2.32
CA CYS A 84 22.14 -9.29 3.51
C CYS A 84 21.65 -10.17 4.66
N SER A 85 22.16 -9.92 5.87
CA SER A 85 21.54 -10.45 7.08
C SER A 85 20.34 -9.59 7.48
N PRO A 86 19.13 -10.15 7.59
CA PRO A 86 17.94 -9.39 7.93
C PRO A 86 17.88 -8.90 9.38
N TYR A 87 18.82 -9.31 10.22
CA TYR A 87 18.78 -9.09 11.68
C TYR A 87 19.77 -8.07 12.22
N SER A 88 20.51 -7.37 11.36
CA SER A 88 21.46 -6.38 11.83
C SER A 88 20.86 -5.00 11.90
N LEU A 89 20.50 -4.57 13.10
CA LEU A 89 20.08 -3.20 13.41
C LEU A 89 21.28 -2.23 13.56
N GLY A 90 22.52 -2.69 13.39
CA GLY A 90 23.72 -1.90 13.69
C GLY A 90 24.28 -1.08 12.54
N GLN A 91 23.89 -1.34 11.30
CA GLN A 91 24.37 -0.58 10.13
C GLN A 91 23.23 0.17 9.45
N MET A 92 23.32 1.47 9.54
CA MET A 92 22.37 2.41 8.89
C MET A 92 22.72 2.66 7.42
N ASN A 93 23.75 2.05 6.87
CA ASN A 93 24.17 2.23 5.50
C ASN A 93 23.62 1.12 4.61
N ARG A 94 23.10 1.50 3.45
CA ARG A 94 22.82 0.55 2.38
C ARG A 94 24.13 -0.18 2.06
N ALA A 95 24.18 -1.47 2.24
CA ALA A 95 25.33 -2.20 1.75
C ALA A 95 25.28 -2.20 0.21
N PRO A 96 26.37 -1.84 -0.45
CA PRO A 96 26.46 -1.87 -1.92
C PRO A 96 26.18 -3.27 -2.50
N ASP A 97 26.26 -4.30 -1.67
CA ASP A 97 26.03 -5.70 -2.01
C ASP A 97 24.73 -6.27 -1.45
N SER A 98 23.73 -5.43 -1.15
CA SER A 98 22.42 -5.90 -0.69
C SER A 98 21.64 -6.62 -1.80
N ARG A 99 22.21 -7.72 -2.27
CA ARG A 99 21.66 -8.61 -3.27
C ARG A 99 20.65 -9.52 -2.58
N GLY A 100 19.55 -9.82 -3.22
CA GLY A 100 18.64 -10.85 -2.73
C GLY A 100 19.36 -12.21 -2.63
N THR A 101 18.82 -13.13 -1.84
CA THR A 101 19.37 -14.48 -1.60
C THR A 101 19.74 -15.22 -2.88
N ALA A 102 19.00 -15.02 -3.98
CA ALA A 102 19.30 -15.61 -5.28
C ALA A 102 20.66 -15.13 -5.85
N PHE A 103 20.98 -13.85 -5.69
CA PHE A 103 22.25 -13.30 -6.18
C PHE A 103 23.43 -13.71 -5.30
N GLY A 104 23.23 -13.87 -4.00
CA GLY A 104 24.21 -14.45 -3.10
C GLY A 104 24.57 -15.89 -3.51
N LEU A 105 23.57 -16.69 -3.91
CA LEU A 105 23.78 -18.04 -4.43
C LEU A 105 24.59 -18.04 -5.74
N PHE A 106 24.31 -17.10 -6.65
CA PHE A 106 25.10 -16.96 -7.88
C PHE A 106 26.53 -16.54 -7.59
N GLY A 107 26.78 -15.66 -6.62
CA GLY A 107 28.14 -15.34 -6.15
C GLY A 107 28.87 -16.56 -5.61
N PHE A 108 28.21 -17.41 -4.85
CA PHE A 108 28.76 -18.67 -4.34
C PHE A 108 29.05 -19.67 -5.46
N ILE A 109 28.18 -19.81 -6.44
CA ILE A 109 28.40 -20.65 -7.62
C ILE A 109 29.60 -20.13 -8.42
N GLY A 110 29.74 -18.83 -8.63
CA GLY A 110 30.90 -18.23 -9.30
C GLY A 110 32.19 -18.41 -8.57
N LEU A 111 32.17 -18.51 -7.22
CA LEU A 111 33.33 -18.84 -6.41
C LEU A 111 33.76 -20.31 -6.58
N LEU A 112 32.77 -21.22 -6.62
CA LEU A 112 33.06 -22.68 -6.81
C LEU A 112 33.41 -23.04 -8.25
N TYR A 113 32.85 -22.29 -9.21
CA TYR A 113 33.05 -22.53 -10.65
C TYR A 113 33.44 -21.23 -11.34
N PRO A 114 34.71 -20.79 -11.23
CA PRO A 114 35.15 -19.53 -11.84
C PRO A 114 34.86 -19.49 -13.34
N GLY A 115 34.28 -18.40 -13.81
CA GLY A 115 33.94 -18.19 -15.21
C GLY A 115 32.56 -18.69 -15.65
N THR A 116 31.78 -19.33 -14.76
CA THR A 116 30.40 -19.77 -15.08
C THR A 116 29.34 -18.72 -14.83
N VAL A 117 29.61 -17.78 -13.94
CA VAL A 117 28.70 -16.68 -13.61
C VAL A 117 29.49 -15.38 -13.63
N THR A 118 29.12 -14.45 -14.48
CA THR A 118 29.64 -13.08 -14.43
C THR A 118 28.88 -12.31 -13.37
N ASN A 119 29.57 -11.72 -12.40
CA ASN A 119 29.02 -10.83 -11.38
C ASN A 119 28.56 -9.45 -11.96
N ASP A 120 28.43 -9.36 -13.28
CA ASP A 120 28.01 -8.16 -14.01
C ASP A 120 26.52 -7.83 -13.92
N PHE A 121 25.81 -8.39 -12.95
CA PHE A 121 24.55 -7.77 -12.52
C PHE A 121 24.89 -6.45 -11.78
N GLY A 122 25.55 -5.65 -12.52
CA GLY A 122 26.05 -4.32 -12.45
C GLY A 122 26.04 -3.65 -11.10
N ALA A 123 27.21 -3.13 -10.75
CA ALA A 123 27.33 -2.01 -9.80
C ALA A 123 26.31 -0.86 -10.08
N ALA A 124 25.78 -0.80 -11.30
CA ALA A 124 24.71 0.11 -11.69
C ALA A 124 23.32 -0.23 -11.08
N ALA A 125 23.10 -1.46 -10.62
CA ALA A 125 21.82 -1.88 -10.04
C ALA A 125 21.64 -1.46 -8.57
N PHE A 126 22.70 -0.97 -7.92
CA PHE A 126 22.68 -0.64 -6.50
C PHE A 126 23.15 0.79 -6.32
N SER A 127 22.28 1.62 -5.79
CA SER A 127 22.60 3.00 -5.43
C SER A 127 22.68 3.14 -3.92
N ASP A 128 23.69 3.87 -3.43
CA ASP A 128 23.80 4.28 -2.02
C ASP A 128 22.78 5.39 -1.68
N ASP A 129 22.18 5.97 -2.71
CA ASP A 129 21.21 7.03 -2.60
C ASP A 129 19.80 6.44 -2.47
N PHE A 130 19.17 6.65 -1.32
CA PHE A 130 17.81 6.18 -1.05
C PHE A 130 16.74 6.83 -1.94
N SER A 131 17.08 7.92 -2.63
CA SER A 131 16.21 8.56 -3.63
C SER A 131 16.28 7.87 -5.00
N LYS A 132 17.10 6.84 -5.14
CA LYS A 132 17.32 6.13 -6.41
C LYS A 132 17.18 4.63 -6.23
N LEU A 133 16.60 4.00 -7.23
CA LEU A 133 16.54 2.55 -7.32
C LEU A 133 16.75 2.12 -8.78
N TYR A 134 17.06 0.86 -8.98
CA TYR A 134 17.14 0.26 -10.31
C TYR A 134 16.04 -0.78 -10.47
N ARG A 135 15.18 -0.58 -11.45
CA ARG A 135 14.20 -1.58 -11.89
C ARG A 135 14.07 -1.53 -13.40
N ASP A 136 14.21 -2.68 -14.02
CA ASP A 136 14.00 -2.87 -15.46
C ASP A 136 12.52 -2.76 -15.83
N ARG A 137 11.64 -3.02 -14.87
CA ARG A 137 10.19 -2.90 -15.01
C ARG A 137 9.60 -2.01 -13.92
N GLU A 138 8.82 -1.02 -14.33
CA GLU A 138 8.12 -0.15 -13.39
C GLU A 138 6.98 -0.90 -12.69
N PRO A 139 6.87 -0.79 -11.37
CA PRO A 139 5.76 -1.34 -10.64
C PRO A 139 4.49 -0.58 -10.99
N THR A 140 3.38 -1.28 -11.00
CA THR A 140 2.04 -0.70 -11.07
C THR A 140 1.25 -1.23 -9.89
N HIS A 141 0.61 -0.32 -9.17
CA HIS A 141 -0.31 -0.66 -8.09
C HIS A 141 -1.70 -0.16 -8.46
N LEU A 142 -2.55 -1.10 -8.80
CA LEU A 142 -3.96 -0.86 -9.10
C LEU A 142 -4.80 -1.54 -8.04
N GLN A 143 -5.51 -0.75 -7.26
CA GLN A 143 -6.42 -1.27 -6.24
C GLN A 143 -7.77 -0.58 -6.35
N LYS A 144 -8.84 -1.38 -6.31
CA LYS A 144 -10.20 -0.91 -6.16
C LYS A 144 -10.81 -1.61 -4.95
N THR A 145 -11.30 -0.82 -4.02
CA THR A 145 -11.96 -1.31 -2.82
C THR A 145 -13.33 -0.69 -2.74
N GLU A 146 -14.34 -1.51 -2.54
CA GLU A 146 -15.73 -1.09 -2.34
C GLU A 146 -16.28 -1.81 -1.12
N PHE A 147 -16.95 -1.07 -0.29
CA PHE A 147 -17.57 -1.58 0.92
C PHE A 147 -18.94 -0.94 1.09
N SER A 148 -19.92 -1.74 1.41
CA SER A 148 -21.26 -1.25 1.78
C SER A 148 -21.73 -1.91 3.07
N ASN A 149 -22.43 -1.17 3.89
CA ASN A 149 -22.99 -1.65 5.14
C ASN A 149 -24.41 -1.12 5.30
N LEU A 150 -25.32 -1.99 5.66
CA LEU A 150 -26.69 -1.66 6.04
C LEU A 150 -26.92 -2.11 7.49
N GLU A 151 -27.30 -1.17 8.34
CA GLU A 151 -27.60 -1.43 9.74
C GLU A 151 -29.05 -1.05 10.03
N TYR A 152 -29.81 -2.00 10.56
CA TYR A 152 -31.15 -1.80 11.06
C TYR A 152 -31.14 -1.89 12.57
N VAL A 153 -31.66 -0.87 13.24
CA VAL A 153 -31.76 -0.78 14.70
C VAL A 153 -33.21 -0.61 15.08
N LYS A 154 -33.70 -1.43 16.00
CA LYS A 154 -35.06 -1.32 16.53
C LYS A 154 -35.08 -1.52 18.04
N GLU A 155 -35.62 -0.56 18.75
CA GLU A 155 -35.95 -0.67 20.16
C GLU A 155 -37.23 -1.48 20.29
N LEU A 156 -37.15 -2.66 20.92
CA LEU A 156 -38.30 -3.55 21.16
C LEU A 156 -38.97 -3.28 22.48
N SER A 157 -38.22 -2.78 23.45
CA SER A 157 -38.70 -2.27 24.76
C SER A 157 -37.61 -1.34 25.33
N ASP A 158 -37.89 -0.71 26.48
CA ASP A 158 -36.93 0.17 27.19
C ASP A 158 -35.61 -0.55 27.52
N GLU A 159 -35.62 -1.89 27.61
CA GLU A 159 -34.44 -2.68 27.99
C GLU A 159 -33.86 -3.53 26.82
N LEU A 160 -34.54 -3.59 25.68
CA LEU A 160 -34.16 -4.50 24.59
C LEU A 160 -34.10 -3.79 23.23
N THR A 161 -32.92 -3.82 22.60
CA THR A 161 -32.69 -3.31 21.25
C THR A 161 -32.24 -4.44 20.33
N LEU A 162 -32.88 -4.55 19.17
CA LEU A 162 -32.47 -5.42 18.08
C LEU A 162 -31.56 -4.64 17.13
N VAL A 163 -30.38 -5.22 16.80
CA VAL A 163 -29.47 -4.69 15.79
C VAL A 163 -29.20 -5.76 14.74
N ALA A 164 -29.51 -5.47 13.49
CA ALA A 164 -29.19 -6.34 12.35
C ALA A 164 -28.24 -5.60 11.41
N LYS A 165 -27.12 -6.25 11.02
CA LYS A 165 -26.10 -5.68 10.12
C LYS A 165 -25.88 -6.60 8.94
N TYR A 166 -25.73 -5.99 7.76
CA TYR A 166 -25.33 -6.64 6.52
C TYR A 166 -24.21 -5.84 5.86
N SER A 167 -23.13 -6.55 5.47
CA SER A 167 -21.95 -5.96 4.83
C SER A 167 -21.57 -6.75 3.59
#